data_c7f49419f49367ba529598115821badb
#
_entry.id   c7f49419f49367ba529598115821badb
#
_cell.length_a   1.000
_cell.length_b   1.000
_cell.length_c   1.000
_cell.angle_alpha   90.00
_cell.angle_beta   90.00
_cell.angle_gamma   90.00
#
_symmetry.space_group_name_H-M   'P 1'
#
loop_
_entity.id
_entity.type
_entity.pdbx_description
1 polymer ?
#
loop_
_entity_poly.entity_id
_entity_poly.type
_entity_poly.pdbx_seq_one_letter_code
_entity_poly.pdbx_strand_id
1 'polypeptide(L)'
;AGVEITELSTHLQGQLVAVNPAYDEAFDAFAPAHLHGKPAARKDWAIDQMMKAAIASERLGLSHTVSFTGSLAFPFLYPWPQRPAGLVEEAFAELGRRWTPILNHYQDHGQDIGFEIHPGEDVFDGATFEMFVDACGGHEAAMINYDPSHFLLQQLDYLQFIDLYHERINAFHVKDAEFNPSGRQGVY
;
A
#
# COMPACT_ATOMS: atom_id res chain seq x y z
N ALA A 1 8.11 -27.56 14.92
CA ALA A 1 7.06 -26.98 15.78
C ALA A 1 5.69 -26.88 15.09
N GLY A 2 5.54 -27.27 13.83
CA GLY A 2 4.26 -27.27 13.10
C GLY A 2 3.75 -25.86 12.72
N VAL A 3 4.65 -24.85 12.64
CA VAL A 3 4.36 -23.51 12.14
C VAL A 3 5.09 -23.32 10.83
N GLU A 4 4.40 -22.82 9.83
CA GLU A 4 4.90 -22.51 8.50
C GLU A 4 4.87 -20.99 8.29
N ILE A 5 5.87 -20.45 7.60
CA ILE A 5 5.87 -19.06 7.14
C ILE A 5 5.19 -19.07 5.77
N THR A 6 4.13 -18.29 5.60
CA THR A 6 3.34 -18.24 4.36
C THR A 6 3.60 -16.96 3.55
N GLU A 7 4.02 -15.88 4.22
CA GLU A 7 4.29 -14.59 3.59
C GLU A 7 5.24 -13.73 4.43
N LEU A 8 5.83 -12.71 3.82
CA LEU A 8 6.57 -11.65 4.51
C LEU A 8 5.77 -10.35 4.46
N SER A 9 5.73 -9.63 5.58
CA SER A 9 5.15 -8.29 5.65
C SER A 9 6.23 -7.23 5.41
N THR A 10 5.95 -6.32 4.49
CA THR A 10 6.80 -5.18 4.14
C THR A 10 6.07 -3.83 4.28
N HIS A 11 4.99 -3.78 5.07
CA HIS A 11 4.17 -2.58 5.26
C HIS A 11 5.00 -1.38 5.72
N LEU A 12 5.90 -1.58 6.70
CA LEU A 12 6.73 -0.48 7.24
C LEU A 12 7.67 0.12 6.19
N GLN A 13 8.20 -0.68 5.29
CA GLN A 13 9.08 -0.22 4.22
C GLN A 13 8.27 0.32 3.04
N GLY A 14 7.19 -0.37 2.66
CA GLY A 14 6.33 0.02 1.54
C GLY A 14 5.76 1.43 1.70
N GLN A 15 5.24 1.77 2.88
CA GLN A 15 4.72 3.13 3.14
C GLN A 15 5.78 4.23 2.96
N LEU A 16 7.07 3.90 3.09
CA LEU A 16 8.17 4.87 2.93
C LEU A 16 8.62 5.05 1.47
N VAL A 17 8.12 4.23 0.54
CA VAL A 17 8.38 4.39 -0.90
C VAL A 17 7.78 5.71 -1.40
N ALA A 18 6.62 6.08 -0.84
CA ALA A 18 5.95 7.34 -1.19
C ALA A 18 5.39 8.01 0.08
N VAL A 19 6.00 9.12 0.47
CA VAL A 19 5.58 9.93 1.63
C VAL A 19 5.31 11.34 1.14
N ASN A 20 4.13 11.89 1.50
CA ASN A 20 3.84 13.30 1.25
C ASN A 20 4.78 14.17 2.10
N PRO A 21 5.45 15.21 1.52
CA PRO A 21 6.41 16.03 2.22
C PRO A 21 5.90 16.68 3.53
N ALA A 22 4.60 16.93 3.64
CA ALA A 22 4.01 17.47 4.85
C ALA A 22 4.10 16.53 6.07
N TYR A 23 4.36 15.24 5.82
CA TYR A 23 4.44 14.19 6.85
C TYR A 23 5.84 13.58 7.01
N ASP A 24 6.85 14.13 6.32
CA ASP A 24 8.20 13.55 6.31
C ASP A 24 8.76 13.29 7.71
N GLU A 25 8.62 14.24 8.63
CA GLU A 25 9.12 14.11 10.01
C GLU A 25 8.39 12.97 10.77
N ALA A 26 7.08 12.85 10.59
CA ALA A 26 6.29 11.81 11.26
C ALA A 26 6.69 10.40 10.78
N PHE A 27 7.08 10.25 9.51
CA PHE A 27 7.50 8.98 8.93
C PHE A 27 8.96 8.60 9.23
N ASP A 28 9.76 9.48 9.80
CA ASP A 28 11.12 9.16 10.24
C ASP A 28 11.13 8.03 11.28
N ALA A 29 10.09 7.91 12.11
CA ALA A 29 9.97 6.87 13.12
C ALA A 29 9.99 5.42 12.54
N PHE A 30 9.68 5.25 11.25
CA PHE A 30 9.67 3.96 10.56
C PHE A 30 11.00 3.62 9.88
N ALA A 31 11.99 4.49 9.96
CA ALA A 31 13.29 4.32 9.34
C ALA A 31 14.43 4.29 10.39
N PRO A 32 15.60 3.73 10.05
CA PRO A 32 16.76 3.81 10.91
C PRO A 32 17.14 5.24 11.27
N ALA A 33 17.57 5.48 12.53
CA ALA A 33 17.84 6.82 13.07
C ALA A 33 18.80 7.67 12.22
N HIS A 34 19.77 7.06 11.55
CA HIS A 34 20.72 7.78 10.68
C HIS A 34 20.09 8.38 9.41
N LEU A 35 18.83 8.00 9.09
CA LEU A 35 18.05 8.50 7.96
C LEU A 35 17.03 9.58 8.35
N HIS A 36 16.85 9.85 9.65
CA HIS A 36 15.92 10.87 10.12
C HIS A 36 16.29 12.25 9.56
N GLY A 37 15.30 13.02 9.11
CA GLY A 37 15.46 14.30 8.44
C GLY A 37 16.05 14.21 7.02
N LYS A 38 16.10 13.02 6.42
CA LYS A 38 16.66 12.78 5.08
C LYS A 38 15.66 12.03 4.19
N PRO A 39 14.54 12.66 3.79
CA PRO A 39 13.44 11.96 3.11
C PRO A 39 13.86 11.23 1.82
N ALA A 40 14.78 11.81 1.03
CA ALA A 40 15.28 11.15 -0.17
C ALA A 40 16.05 9.86 0.15
N ALA A 41 16.98 9.92 1.12
CA ALA A 41 17.76 8.76 1.54
C ALA A 41 16.87 7.69 2.23
N ARG A 42 15.84 8.11 2.97
CA ARG A 42 14.85 7.23 3.57
C ARG A 42 14.06 6.47 2.50
N LYS A 43 13.58 7.16 1.44
CA LYS A 43 12.92 6.54 0.30
C LYS A 43 13.83 5.52 -0.40
N ASP A 44 15.08 5.90 -0.70
CA ASP A 44 16.02 5.01 -1.38
C ASP A 44 16.33 3.76 -0.54
N TRP A 45 16.46 3.92 0.78
CA TRP A 45 16.58 2.81 1.72
C TRP A 45 15.34 1.92 1.70
N ALA A 46 14.14 2.49 1.70
CA ALA A 46 12.90 1.72 1.66
C ALA A 46 12.80 0.87 0.39
N ILE A 47 13.12 1.46 -0.77
CA ILE A 47 13.17 0.73 -2.05
C ILE A 47 14.19 -0.42 -1.97
N ASP A 48 15.39 -0.19 -1.44
CA ASP A 48 16.42 -1.24 -1.25
C ASP A 48 15.90 -2.37 -0.34
N GLN A 49 15.15 -2.03 0.74
CA GLN A 49 14.56 -3.05 1.60
C GLN A 49 13.47 -3.86 0.88
N MET A 50 12.64 -3.22 0.06
CA MET A 50 11.66 -3.92 -0.77
C MET A 50 12.35 -4.90 -1.73
N MET A 51 13.41 -4.48 -2.43
CA MET A 51 14.18 -5.35 -3.31
C MET A 51 14.78 -6.56 -2.56
N LYS A 52 15.29 -6.34 -1.35
CA LYS A 52 15.81 -7.43 -0.49
C LYS A 52 14.72 -8.38 0.00
N ALA A 53 13.52 -7.87 0.22
CA ALA A 53 12.39 -8.69 0.64
C ALA A 53 11.96 -9.67 -0.46
N ALA A 54 11.98 -9.27 -1.74
CA ALA A 54 11.73 -10.17 -2.86
C ALA A 54 12.70 -11.37 -2.85
N ILE A 55 14.00 -11.09 -2.72
CA ILE A 55 15.05 -12.13 -2.65
C ILE A 55 14.86 -13.03 -1.41
N ALA A 56 14.50 -12.46 -0.27
CA ALA A 56 14.25 -13.21 0.95
C ALA A 56 13.03 -14.12 0.82
N SER A 57 11.96 -13.62 0.22
CA SER A 57 10.73 -14.36 -0.07
C SER A 57 11.00 -15.55 -0.99
N GLU A 58 11.72 -15.34 -2.10
CA GLU A 58 12.16 -16.41 -3.01
C GLU A 58 12.95 -17.49 -2.27
N ARG A 59 13.94 -17.10 -1.44
CA ARG A 59 14.77 -18.06 -0.66
C ARG A 59 13.98 -18.85 0.36
N LEU A 60 12.88 -18.31 0.86
CA LEU A 60 11.95 -18.99 1.76
C LEU A 60 10.95 -19.87 1.01
N GLY A 61 10.94 -19.85 -0.33
CA GLY A 61 10.00 -20.59 -1.16
C GLY A 61 8.59 -20.01 -1.13
N LEU A 62 8.45 -18.70 -0.83
CA LEU A 62 7.18 -17.98 -0.82
C LEU A 62 6.90 -17.44 -2.24
N SER A 63 5.66 -17.07 -2.51
CA SER A 63 5.22 -16.54 -3.81
C SER A 63 4.84 -15.05 -3.76
N HIS A 64 4.69 -14.47 -2.58
CA HIS A 64 4.29 -13.06 -2.43
C HIS A 64 4.76 -12.46 -1.11
N THR A 65 4.72 -11.12 -1.06
CA THR A 65 4.80 -10.33 0.18
C THR A 65 3.58 -9.44 0.27
N VAL A 66 3.29 -8.89 1.45
CA VAL A 66 2.23 -7.91 1.65
C VAL A 66 2.82 -6.56 2.04
N SER A 67 2.20 -5.46 1.56
CA SER A 67 2.77 -4.11 1.69
C SER A 67 1.73 -3.01 1.66
N PHE A 68 2.16 -1.79 1.98
CA PHE A 68 1.47 -0.53 1.68
C PHE A 68 2.09 0.14 0.46
N THR A 69 1.30 1.01 -0.21
CA THR A 69 1.78 1.79 -1.37
C THR A 69 2.53 3.06 -0.99
N GLY A 70 2.31 3.57 0.21
CA GLY A 70 2.63 4.93 0.57
C GLY A 70 1.54 5.92 0.17
N SER A 71 1.73 7.18 0.53
CA SER A 71 0.72 8.21 0.43
C SER A 71 1.30 9.55 -0.01
N LEU A 72 0.95 9.98 -1.22
CA LEU A 72 1.25 11.31 -1.76
C LEU A 72 0.00 12.20 -1.80
N ALA A 73 -1.17 11.62 -2.12
CA ALA A 73 -2.43 12.31 -2.34
C ALA A 73 -3.44 12.14 -1.20
N PHE A 74 -3.39 11.07 -0.41
CA PHE A 74 -4.37 10.80 0.65
C PHE A 74 -4.60 12.00 1.60
N PRO A 75 -3.59 12.81 1.98
CA PRO A 75 -3.82 14.00 2.80
C PRO A 75 -4.79 15.02 2.20
N PHE A 76 -5.07 14.93 0.91
CA PHE A 76 -5.95 15.83 0.15
C PHE A 76 -7.29 15.20 -0.23
N LEU A 77 -7.66 14.04 0.32
CA LEU A 77 -8.89 13.32 -0.04
C LEU A 77 -10.16 14.05 0.34
N TYR A 78 -10.15 14.83 1.43
CA TYR A 78 -11.28 15.66 1.85
C TYR A 78 -10.96 17.14 1.60
N PRO A 79 -11.06 17.59 0.35
CA PRO A 79 -10.58 18.91 -0.01
C PRO A 79 -11.61 20.00 0.30
N TRP A 80 -11.29 20.87 1.21
CA TRP A 80 -12.00 22.12 1.39
C TRP A 80 -11.00 23.23 1.72
N PRO A 81 -10.85 24.25 0.85
CA PRO A 81 -11.41 24.35 -0.49
C PRO A 81 -10.93 23.23 -1.43
N GLN A 82 -11.56 23.11 -2.62
CA GLN A 82 -11.24 22.03 -3.55
C GLN A 82 -9.74 21.99 -3.87
N ARG A 83 -9.21 20.76 -3.95
CA ARG A 83 -7.82 20.55 -4.33
C ARG A 83 -7.54 21.03 -5.75
N PRO A 84 -6.28 21.43 -6.06
CA PRO A 84 -5.87 21.76 -7.41
C PRO A 84 -6.17 20.61 -8.39
N ALA A 85 -6.58 20.96 -9.61
CA ALA A 85 -6.75 19.99 -10.68
C ALA A 85 -5.40 19.30 -10.99
N GLY A 86 -5.43 17.99 -11.26
CA GLY A 86 -4.24 17.20 -11.60
C GLY A 86 -3.46 16.68 -10.41
N LEU A 87 -3.75 17.12 -9.18
CA LEU A 87 -2.98 16.73 -8.00
C LEU A 87 -2.99 15.21 -7.75
N VAL A 88 -4.16 14.58 -7.90
CA VAL A 88 -4.29 13.12 -7.69
C VAL A 88 -3.63 12.36 -8.84
N GLU A 89 -3.87 12.78 -10.06
CA GLU A 89 -3.29 12.17 -11.26
C GLU A 89 -1.76 12.23 -11.24
N GLU A 90 -1.19 13.36 -10.82
CA GLU A 90 0.26 13.52 -10.65
C GLU A 90 0.81 12.60 -9.55
N ALA A 91 0.09 12.46 -8.43
CA ALA A 91 0.48 11.56 -7.34
C ALA A 91 0.51 10.09 -7.79
N PHE A 92 -0.52 9.63 -8.49
CA PHE A 92 -0.56 8.26 -9.02
C PHE A 92 0.48 8.02 -10.12
N ALA A 93 0.73 9.00 -10.98
CA ALA A 93 1.83 8.92 -11.95
C ALA A 93 3.21 8.79 -11.25
N GLU A 94 3.42 9.49 -10.13
CA GLU A 94 4.64 9.34 -9.33
C GLU A 94 4.69 7.99 -8.61
N LEU A 95 3.57 7.50 -8.06
CA LEU A 95 3.50 6.14 -7.52
C LEU A 95 3.91 5.10 -8.56
N GLY A 96 3.36 5.16 -9.76
CA GLY A 96 3.72 4.26 -10.86
C GLY A 96 5.20 4.31 -11.18
N ARG A 97 5.81 5.50 -11.24
CA ARG A 97 7.27 5.64 -11.47
C ARG A 97 8.11 4.97 -10.37
N ARG A 98 7.67 5.02 -9.11
CA ARG A 98 8.41 4.42 -7.99
C ARG A 98 8.20 2.92 -7.89
N TRP A 99 6.96 2.47 -8.08
CA TRP A 99 6.60 1.07 -7.88
C TRP A 99 6.89 0.16 -9.06
N THR A 100 6.82 0.63 -10.31
CA THR A 100 7.09 -0.23 -11.48
C THR A 100 8.46 -0.91 -11.42
N PRO A 101 9.58 -0.23 -11.07
CA PRO A 101 10.87 -0.93 -10.94
C PRO A 101 10.89 -1.97 -9.80
N ILE A 102 10.15 -1.73 -8.72
CA ILE A 102 10.03 -2.66 -7.60
C ILE A 102 9.22 -3.89 -8.05
N LEU A 103 8.07 -3.68 -8.67
CA LEU A 103 7.22 -4.75 -9.20
C LEU A 103 7.95 -5.61 -10.23
N ASN A 104 8.70 -5.01 -11.16
CA ASN A 104 9.54 -5.73 -12.09
C ASN A 104 10.55 -6.65 -11.36
N HIS A 105 11.22 -6.11 -10.33
CA HIS A 105 12.17 -6.89 -9.55
C HIS A 105 11.48 -8.06 -8.81
N TYR A 106 10.31 -7.84 -8.23
CA TYR A 106 9.52 -8.91 -7.62
C TYR A 106 9.17 -9.99 -8.64
N GLN A 107 8.68 -9.61 -9.82
CA GLN A 107 8.33 -10.54 -10.88
C GLN A 107 9.56 -11.33 -11.39
N ASP A 108 10.73 -10.71 -11.49
CA ASP A 108 11.99 -11.38 -11.84
C ASP A 108 12.39 -12.47 -10.84
N HIS A 109 11.93 -12.35 -9.59
CA HIS A 109 12.10 -13.35 -8.52
C HIS A 109 10.89 -14.28 -8.35
N GLY A 110 9.92 -14.26 -9.28
CA GLY A 110 8.70 -15.07 -9.22
C GLY A 110 7.78 -14.69 -8.05
N GLN A 111 7.76 -13.42 -7.67
CA GLN A 111 7.02 -12.90 -6.52
C GLN A 111 5.99 -11.85 -6.93
N ASP A 112 4.92 -11.76 -6.15
CA ASP A 112 3.91 -10.70 -6.24
C ASP A 112 3.94 -9.83 -4.97
N ILE A 113 3.29 -8.65 -5.05
CA ILE A 113 3.05 -7.80 -3.88
C ILE A 113 1.54 -7.64 -3.70
N GLY A 114 1.01 -8.13 -2.57
CA GLY A 114 -0.34 -7.86 -2.12
C GLY A 114 -0.39 -6.50 -1.40
N PHE A 115 -0.92 -5.47 -2.07
CA PHE A 115 -1.11 -4.17 -1.44
C PHE A 115 -2.36 -4.16 -0.59
N GLU A 116 -2.22 -3.81 0.69
CA GLU A 116 -3.37 -3.64 1.57
C GLU A 116 -4.15 -2.39 1.19
N ILE A 117 -5.45 -2.56 0.93
CA ILE A 117 -6.37 -1.46 0.66
C ILE A 117 -6.69 -0.79 2.00
N HIS A 118 -6.01 0.32 2.29
CA HIS A 118 -5.97 0.87 3.64
C HIS A 118 -6.18 2.38 3.68
N PRO A 119 -7.10 2.91 4.53
CA PRO A 119 -7.22 4.35 4.77
C PRO A 119 -5.90 4.94 5.28
N GLY A 120 -5.48 6.05 4.70
CA GLY A 120 -4.18 6.67 4.97
C GLY A 120 -3.12 6.39 3.91
N GLU A 121 -3.34 5.36 3.09
CA GLU A 121 -2.55 5.08 1.88
C GLU A 121 -3.21 5.73 0.67
N ASP A 122 -2.49 5.90 -0.45
CA ASP A 122 -3.11 6.38 -1.69
C ASP A 122 -4.04 5.33 -2.31
N VAL A 123 -3.77 4.05 -2.07
CA VAL A 123 -4.62 2.93 -2.47
C VAL A 123 -5.50 2.52 -1.29
N PHE A 124 -6.72 3.07 -1.24
CA PHE A 124 -7.63 2.87 -0.10
C PHE A 124 -9.01 2.32 -0.50
N ASP A 125 -9.28 2.18 -1.80
CA ASP A 125 -10.50 1.56 -2.35
C ASP A 125 -10.21 0.94 -3.72
N GLY A 126 -11.23 0.34 -4.35
CA GLY A 126 -11.08 -0.29 -5.65
C GLY A 126 -10.69 0.68 -6.76
N ALA A 127 -11.28 1.86 -6.78
CA ALA A 127 -11.00 2.87 -7.81
C ALA A 127 -9.53 3.35 -7.74
N THR A 128 -9.03 3.58 -6.53
CA THR A 128 -7.62 3.96 -6.33
C THR A 128 -6.65 2.82 -6.60
N PHE A 129 -7.05 1.57 -6.36
CA PHE A 129 -6.26 0.41 -6.80
C PHE A 129 -6.18 0.32 -8.32
N GLU A 130 -7.28 0.54 -9.05
CA GLU A 130 -7.29 0.59 -10.51
C GLU A 130 -6.38 1.70 -11.05
N MET A 131 -6.45 2.90 -10.48
CA MET A 131 -5.54 4.01 -10.83
C MET A 131 -4.05 3.65 -10.62
N PHE A 132 -3.74 2.95 -9.54
CA PHE A 132 -2.38 2.49 -9.25
C PHE A 132 -1.90 1.45 -10.25
N VAL A 133 -2.72 0.45 -10.53
CA VAL A 133 -2.41 -0.60 -11.54
C VAL A 133 -2.21 0.03 -12.91
N ASP A 134 -3.08 0.96 -13.32
CA ASP A 134 -2.96 1.69 -14.59
C ASP A 134 -1.65 2.50 -14.63
N ALA A 135 -1.30 3.20 -13.56
CA ALA A 135 -0.05 3.94 -13.45
C ALA A 135 1.20 3.05 -13.52
N CYS A 136 1.06 1.78 -13.12
CA CYS A 136 2.10 0.75 -13.26
C CYS A 136 2.01 -0.02 -14.59
N GLY A 137 1.23 0.45 -15.56
CA GLY A 137 1.10 -0.20 -16.88
C GLY A 137 0.35 -1.53 -16.87
N GLY A 138 -0.56 -1.74 -15.94
CA GLY A 138 -1.32 -2.99 -15.79
C GLY A 138 -0.52 -4.12 -15.15
N HIS A 139 0.53 -3.81 -14.39
CA HIS A 139 1.51 -4.77 -13.89
C HIS A 139 0.86 -5.96 -13.16
N GLU A 140 1.20 -7.18 -13.58
CA GLU A 140 0.57 -8.41 -13.07
C GLU A 140 0.94 -8.71 -11.61
N ALA A 141 2.15 -8.36 -11.17
CA ALA A 141 2.61 -8.56 -9.79
C ALA A 141 2.00 -7.55 -8.78
N ALA A 142 1.19 -6.58 -9.22
CA ALA A 142 0.42 -5.72 -8.35
C ALA A 142 -0.88 -6.42 -7.94
N MET A 143 -0.90 -7.00 -6.75
CA MET A 143 -1.99 -7.78 -6.19
C MET A 143 -2.61 -7.08 -4.98
N ILE A 144 -3.62 -7.67 -4.38
CA ILE A 144 -4.37 -7.13 -3.26
C ILE A 144 -4.16 -8.01 -2.02
N ASN A 145 -3.78 -7.39 -0.91
CA ASN A 145 -3.99 -7.93 0.42
C ASN A 145 -5.33 -7.41 0.96
N TYR A 146 -6.30 -8.31 1.05
CA TYR A 146 -7.68 -7.96 1.38
C TYR A 146 -7.89 -7.91 2.91
N ASP A 147 -8.26 -6.73 3.42
CA ASP A 147 -8.66 -6.51 4.81
C ASP A 147 -10.08 -5.93 4.89
N PRO A 148 -11.10 -6.74 5.18
CA PRO A 148 -12.50 -6.30 5.17
C PRO A 148 -12.81 -5.25 6.26
N SER A 149 -12.02 -5.17 7.32
CA SER A 149 -12.24 -4.21 8.40
C SER A 149 -12.12 -2.76 7.92
N HIS A 150 -11.20 -2.50 7.00
CA HIS A 150 -11.00 -1.17 6.41
C HIS A 150 -12.15 -0.77 5.48
N PHE A 151 -12.76 -1.74 4.81
CA PHE A 151 -13.92 -1.48 3.94
C PHE A 151 -15.14 -1.12 4.74
N LEU A 152 -15.39 -1.81 5.86
CA LEU A 152 -16.47 -1.47 6.76
C LEU A 152 -16.36 -0.03 7.27
N LEU A 153 -15.15 0.41 7.66
CA LEU A 153 -14.89 1.78 8.11
C LEU A 153 -15.19 2.82 7.02
N GLN A 154 -15.00 2.47 5.75
CA GLN A 154 -15.23 3.33 4.59
C GLN A 154 -16.64 3.19 4.01
N GLN A 155 -17.50 2.36 4.62
CA GLN A 155 -18.85 2.05 4.10
C GLN A 155 -18.83 1.42 2.69
N LEU A 156 -17.76 0.69 2.35
CA LEU A 156 -17.67 -0.10 1.14
C LEU A 156 -18.35 -1.46 1.33
N ASP A 157 -18.98 -1.96 0.27
CA ASP A 157 -19.48 -3.34 0.24
C ASP A 157 -18.29 -4.29 0.07
N TYR A 158 -17.86 -4.88 1.20
CA TYR A 158 -16.69 -5.76 1.23
C TYR A 158 -16.93 -7.10 0.51
N LEU A 159 -18.17 -7.56 0.37
CA LEU A 159 -18.49 -8.76 -0.41
C LEU A 159 -18.46 -8.46 -1.90
N GLN A 160 -19.08 -7.37 -2.34
CA GLN A 160 -19.00 -6.93 -3.74
C GLN A 160 -17.56 -6.67 -4.18
N PHE A 161 -16.69 -6.19 -3.26
CA PHE A 161 -15.28 -6.01 -3.56
C PHE A 161 -14.60 -7.33 -3.97
N ILE A 162 -14.92 -8.44 -3.30
CA ILE A 162 -14.42 -9.77 -3.68
C ILE A 162 -14.91 -10.14 -5.08
N ASP A 163 -16.20 -9.93 -5.38
CA ASP A 163 -16.77 -10.24 -6.70
C ASP A 163 -16.05 -9.48 -7.83
N LEU A 164 -15.62 -8.22 -7.56
CA LEU A 164 -14.94 -7.38 -8.53
C LEU A 164 -13.45 -7.71 -8.70
N TYR A 165 -12.75 -8.05 -7.60
CA TYR A 165 -11.28 -8.08 -7.57
C TYR A 165 -10.68 -9.43 -7.17
N HIS A 166 -11.47 -10.53 -7.07
CA HIS A 166 -10.99 -11.84 -6.60
C HIS A 166 -9.76 -12.35 -7.37
N GLU A 167 -9.63 -12.06 -8.66
CA GLU A 167 -8.47 -12.46 -9.46
C GLU A 167 -7.16 -11.75 -9.05
N ARG A 168 -7.27 -10.63 -8.33
CA ARG A 168 -6.13 -9.85 -7.84
C ARG A 168 -5.88 -10.05 -6.35
N ILE A 169 -6.74 -10.76 -5.62
CA ILE A 169 -6.57 -11.02 -4.18
C ILE A 169 -5.63 -12.21 -4.01
N ASN A 170 -4.43 -11.98 -3.44
CA ASN A 170 -3.44 -13.03 -3.14
C ASN A 170 -3.17 -13.21 -1.65
N ALA A 171 -3.60 -12.26 -0.81
CA ALA A 171 -3.44 -12.32 0.64
C ALA A 171 -4.70 -11.80 1.36
N PHE A 172 -4.87 -12.21 2.62
CA PHE A 172 -6.04 -11.88 3.41
C PHE A 172 -5.67 -11.61 4.86
N HIS A 173 -6.00 -10.43 5.36
CA HIS A 173 -5.96 -10.13 6.79
C HIS A 173 -7.28 -10.51 7.44
N VAL A 174 -7.27 -11.57 8.27
CA VAL A 174 -8.43 -12.02 9.04
C VAL A 174 -8.64 -11.06 10.21
N LYS A 175 -9.32 -9.97 9.94
CA LYS A 175 -9.58 -8.89 10.89
C LYS A 175 -11.05 -8.51 10.87
N ASP A 176 -11.62 -8.25 12.03
CA ASP A 176 -13.01 -7.87 12.20
C ASP A 176 -13.13 -6.39 12.59
N ALA A 177 -14.27 -5.79 12.25
CA ALA A 177 -14.62 -4.44 12.63
C ALA A 177 -16.13 -4.32 12.85
N GLU A 178 -16.53 -3.42 13.72
CA GLU A 178 -17.93 -3.14 14.02
C GLU A 178 -18.21 -1.65 13.82
N PHE A 179 -19.30 -1.34 13.12
CA PHE A 179 -19.78 0.02 12.98
C PHE A 179 -20.76 0.35 14.10
N ASN A 180 -20.34 1.22 15.04
CA ASN A 180 -21.15 1.71 16.14
C ASN A 180 -21.49 3.20 15.93
N PRO A 181 -22.59 3.53 15.24
CA PRO A 181 -22.95 4.92 14.98
C PRO A 181 -23.21 5.68 16.27
N SER A 182 -22.65 6.88 16.38
CA SER A 182 -22.91 7.78 17.50
C SER A 182 -23.15 9.19 16.98
N GLY A 183 -23.91 9.99 17.72
CA GLY A 183 -24.09 11.42 17.41
C GLY A 183 -22.91 12.29 17.89
N ARG A 184 -21.87 11.68 18.47
CA ARG A 184 -20.75 12.40 19.10
C ARG A 184 -19.43 12.27 18.33
N GLN A 185 -19.18 11.12 17.73
CA GLN A 185 -17.92 10.81 17.06
C GLN A 185 -18.19 10.30 15.66
N GLY A 186 -17.40 10.76 14.69
CA GLY A 186 -17.33 10.23 13.34
C GLY A 186 -16.07 9.40 13.16
N VAL A 187 -15.64 9.25 11.90
CA VAL A 187 -14.42 8.49 11.52
C VAL A 187 -13.14 9.29 11.84
N TYR A 188 -13.23 10.62 11.86
CA TYR A 188 -12.11 11.54 12.10
C TYR A 188 -12.23 12.20 13.47
#